data_304558ea1b22701cba22197d1934daf0
#
_entry.id   304558ea1b22701cba22197d1934daf0
#
_cell.length_a   1.000
_cell.length_b   1.000
_cell.length_c   1.000
_cell.angle_alpha   90.00
_cell.angle_beta   90.00
_cell.angle_gamma   90.00
#
_symmetry.space_group_name_H-M   'P 1'
#
loop_
_entity.id
_entity.type
_entity.pdbx_description
1 polymer ?
#
loop_
_entity_poly.entity_id
_entity_poly.type
_entity_poly.pdbx_seq_one_letter_code
_entity_poly.pdbx_strand_id
1 'polypeptide(L)'
;MSPVIVTKNGKPIYAMGLPGGLRIFPSVMQALSNLIDHGMTVQEAVEAPRIWTQGHALELEGGIAQSVFEALRDKGHDTVRMPTVAGGMSAIHFHEDGTMEGAACWRADGTPIALGGGLARPGVRFRPEAIRH
;
A
#
# COMPACT_ATOMS: atom_id res chain seq x y z
N MET A 1 13.73 -6.09 -4.96
CA MET A 1 12.93 -5.70 -3.77
C MET A 1 13.77 -4.73 -2.97
N SER A 2 13.21 -3.61 -2.55
CA SER A 2 13.91 -2.62 -1.71
C SER A 2 13.17 -2.51 -0.38
N PRO A 3 13.60 -3.23 0.65
CA PRO A 3 13.01 -3.13 1.98
C PRO A 3 13.32 -1.76 2.59
N VAL A 4 12.35 -1.21 3.33
CA VAL A 4 12.46 0.05 4.06
C VAL A 4 12.18 -0.19 5.53
N ILE A 5 12.99 0.41 6.40
CA ILE A 5 12.75 0.46 7.84
C ILE A 5 12.63 1.93 8.23
N VAL A 6 11.52 2.27 8.85
CA VAL A 6 11.28 3.61 9.43
C VAL A 6 11.59 3.56 10.90
N THR A 7 12.38 4.52 11.38
CA THR A 7 12.75 4.60 12.80
C THR A 7 12.33 5.94 13.39
N LYS A 8 11.99 5.93 14.69
CA LYS A 8 11.73 7.10 15.51
C LYS A 8 12.52 6.96 16.80
N ASN A 9 13.34 7.97 17.12
CA ASN A 9 14.20 7.95 18.30
C ASN A 9 15.11 6.69 18.39
N GLY A 10 15.63 6.24 17.24
CA GLY A 10 16.49 5.07 17.15
C GLY A 10 15.78 3.71 17.23
N LYS A 11 14.47 3.68 17.36
CA LYS A 11 13.67 2.44 17.38
C LYS A 11 12.89 2.26 16.08
N PRO A 12 12.78 1.03 15.54
CA PRO A 12 11.95 0.78 14.38
C PRO A 12 10.47 0.99 14.73
N ILE A 13 9.73 1.63 13.82
CA ILE A 13 8.27 1.78 13.92
C ILE A 13 7.56 1.07 12.76
N TYR A 14 8.17 1.07 11.56
CA TYR A 14 7.66 0.30 10.42
C TYR A 14 8.79 -0.41 9.71
N ALA A 15 8.48 -1.60 9.18
CA ALA A 15 9.29 -2.29 8.19
C ALA A 15 8.38 -2.71 7.04
N MET A 16 8.75 -2.45 5.79
CA MET A 16 7.93 -2.79 4.64
C MET A 16 8.74 -3.02 3.37
N GLY A 17 8.12 -3.69 2.42
CA GLY A 17 8.72 -3.91 1.11
C GLY A 17 7.77 -4.59 0.14
N LEU A 18 8.08 -4.45 -1.16
CA LEU A 18 7.35 -5.05 -2.27
C LEU A 18 8.26 -5.26 -3.48
N PRO A 19 7.94 -6.17 -4.40
CA PRO A 19 8.53 -6.23 -5.73
C PRO A 19 7.86 -5.25 -6.69
N GLY A 20 8.52 -4.83 -7.79
CA GLY A 20 7.86 -3.99 -8.79
C GLY A 20 8.77 -3.09 -9.62
N GLY A 21 10.09 -3.31 -9.62
CA GLY A 21 11.03 -2.52 -10.41
C GLY A 21 10.98 -1.03 -10.06
N LEU A 22 10.80 -0.16 -11.05
CA LEU A 22 10.73 1.29 -10.87
C LEU A 22 9.52 1.75 -10.04
N ARG A 23 8.48 0.93 -9.92
CA ARG A 23 7.28 1.22 -9.14
C ARG A 23 7.45 0.95 -7.64
N ILE A 24 8.57 0.35 -7.20
CA ILE A 24 8.82 0.04 -5.78
C ILE A 24 8.83 1.30 -4.94
N PHE A 25 9.71 2.26 -5.28
CA PHE A 25 9.90 3.48 -4.50
C PHE A 25 8.59 4.30 -4.37
N PRO A 26 7.88 4.65 -5.45
CA PRO A 26 6.66 5.43 -5.33
C PRO A 26 5.54 4.68 -4.58
N SER A 27 5.49 3.35 -4.64
CA SER A 27 4.52 2.57 -3.88
C SER A 27 4.83 2.58 -2.38
N VAL A 28 6.11 2.47 -1.99
CA VAL A 28 6.53 2.61 -0.60
C VAL A 28 6.25 4.02 -0.08
N MET A 29 6.57 5.04 -0.88
CA MET A 29 6.30 6.45 -0.53
C MET A 29 4.82 6.68 -0.24
N GLN A 30 3.92 6.19 -1.09
CA GLN A 30 2.48 6.32 -0.90
C GLN A 30 2.00 5.60 0.37
N ALA A 31 2.50 4.38 0.63
CA ALA A 31 2.17 3.65 1.84
C ALA A 31 2.67 4.37 3.11
N LEU A 32 3.86 4.95 3.08
CA LEU A 32 4.40 5.74 4.20
C LEU A 32 3.60 7.01 4.43
N SER A 33 3.21 7.74 3.38
CA SER A 33 2.32 8.91 3.51
C SER A 33 0.96 8.51 4.11
N ASN A 34 0.38 7.40 3.66
CA ASN A 34 -0.86 6.88 4.22
C ASN A 34 -0.74 6.58 5.73
N LEU A 35 0.38 6.02 6.17
CA LEU A 35 0.64 5.72 7.58
C LEU A 35 0.88 6.99 8.41
N ILE A 36 1.75 7.88 7.91
CA ILE A 36 2.31 9.00 8.70
C ILE A 36 1.43 10.24 8.59
N ASP A 37 0.98 10.59 7.39
CA ASP A 37 0.26 11.84 7.14
C ASP A 37 -1.26 11.65 7.27
N HIS A 38 -1.76 10.46 6.91
CA HIS A 38 -3.20 10.17 6.91
C HIS A 38 -3.66 9.26 8.06
N GLY A 39 -2.74 8.75 8.88
CA GLY A 39 -3.05 7.96 10.08
C GLY A 39 -3.75 6.62 9.80
N MET A 40 -3.56 6.06 8.61
CA MET A 40 -4.10 4.75 8.26
C MET A 40 -3.45 3.64 9.08
N THR A 41 -4.19 2.56 9.34
CA THR A 41 -3.61 1.32 9.87
C THR A 41 -2.62 0.72 8.88
N VAL A 42 -1.73 -0.15 9.33
CA VAL A 42 -0.74 -0.78 8.43
C VAL A 42 -1.42 -1.62 7.34
N GLN A 43 -2.55 -2.27 7.65
CA GLN A 43 -3.33 -3.03 6.65
C GLN A 43 -3.99 -2.10 5.61
N GLU A 44 -4.62 -1.01 6.03
CA GLU A 44 -5.20 -0.02 5.12
C GLU A 44 -4.14 0.57 4.20
N ALA A 45 -2.98 0.92 4.73
CA ALA A 45 -1.90 1.55 3.96
C ALA A 45 -1.31 0.62 2.89
N VAL A 46 -1.13 -0.68 3.17
CA VAL A 46 -0.61 -1.62 2.15
C VAL A 46 -1.66 -1.96 1.09
N GLU A 47 -2.95 -1.91 1.42
CA GLU A 47 -4.06 -2.22 0.52
C GLU A 47 -4.55 -1.02 -0.28
N ALA A 48 -4.28 0.20 0.17
CA ALA A 48 -4.70 1.43 -0.51
C ALA A 48 -4.35 1.41 -2.00
N PRO A 49 -5.24 1.92 -2.87
CA PRO A 49 -4.97 2.00 -4.29
C PRO A 49 -3.78 2.91 -4.57
N ARG A 50 -2.97 2.52 -5.56
CA ARG A 50 -1.72 3.19 -5.91
C ARG A 50 -1.82 3.88 -7.24
N ILE A 51 -0.97 4.91 -7.38
CA ILE A 51 -0.74 5.60 -8.64
C ILE A 51 0.74 5.53 -9.00
N TRP A 52 1.04 5.63 -10.29
CA TRP A 52 2.41 5.72 -10.79
C TRP A 52 2.49 6.38 -12.15
N THR A 53 3.60 7.07 -12.42
CA THR A 53 3.94 7.56 -13.75
C THR A 53 5.46 7.58 -13.93
N GLN A 54 5.89 7.46 -15.18
CA GLN A 54 7.28 7.63 -15.59
C GLN A 54 7.43 8.82 -16.56
N GLY A 55 6.56 9.82 -16.43
CA GLY A 55 6.53 10.99 -17.32
C GLY A 55 5.66 10.78 -18.56
N HIS A 56 4.94 9.67 -18.65
CA HIS A 56 3.93 9.36 -19.65
C HIS A 56 2.54 9.35 -19.00
N ALA A 57 1.69 8.39 -19.38
CA ALA A 57 0.40 8.24 -18.75
C ALA A 57 0.50 8.03 -17.24
N LEU A 58 -0.46 8.57 -16.50
CA LEU A 58 -0.64 8.35 -15.08
C LEU A 58 -1.41 7.06 -14.88
N GLU A 59 -0.73 6.04 -14.40
CA GLU A 59 -1.32 4.73 -14.06
C GLU A 59 -2.06 4.85 -12.71
N LEU A 60 -3.34 4.46 -12.70
CA LEU A 60 -4.16 4.48 -11.49
C LEU A 60 -4.82 3.11 -11.31
N GLU A 61 -4.73 2.57 -10.11
CA GLU A 61 -5.42 1.32 -9.76
C GLU A 61 -6.93 1.47 -9.71
N GLY A 62 -7.65 0.35 -9.95
CA GLY A 62 -9.10 0.31 -10.05
C GLY A 62 -9.86 0.78 -8.80
N GLY A 63 -9.22 0.78 -7.61
CA GLY A 63 -9.81 1.29 -6.37
C GLY A 63 -9.88 2.82 -6.27
N ILE A 64 -9.28 3.54 -7.21
CA ILE A 64 -9.37 5.01 -7.27
C ILE A 64 -10.71 5.41 -7.89
N ALA A 65 -11.43 6.31 -7.22
CA ALA A 65 -12.74 6.75 -7.63
C ALA A 65 -12.76 7.37 -9.05
N GLN A 66 -13.83 7.15 -9.79
CA GLN A 66 -13.99 7.67 -11.16
C GLN A 66 -13.88 9.20 -11.22
N SER A 67 -14.41 9.89 -10.22
CA SER A 67 -14.32 11.36 -10.11
C SER A 67 -12.89 11.88 -10.02
N VAL A 68 -11.98 11.11 -9.38
CA VAL A 68 -10.55 11.45 -9.33
C VAL A 68 -9.89 11.29 -10.70
N PHE A 69 -10.27 10.24 -11.44
CA PHE A 69 -9.83 10.05 -12.82
C PHE A 69 -10.20 11.24 -13.70
N GLU A 70 -11.46 11.66 -13.63
CA GLU A 70 -11.99 12.78 -14.40
C GLU A 70 -11.28 14.09 -14.01
N ALA A 71 -11.16 14.37 -12.73
CA ALA A 71 -10.45 15.55 -12.25
C ALA A 71 -8.98 15.61 -12.67
N LEU A 72 -8.30 14.46 -12.77
CA LEU A 72 -6.92 14.39 -13.25
C LEU A 72 -6.84 14.65 -14.77
N ARG A 73 -7.79 14.14 -15.55
CA ARG A 73 -7.90 14.43 -16.99
C ARG A 73 -8.18 15.91 -17.27
N ASP A 74 -9.07 16.51 -16.49
CA ASP A 74 -9.40 17.94 -16.59
C ASP A 74 -8.18 18.82 -16.30
N LYS A 75 -7.24 18.32 -15.48
CA LYS A 75 -5.93 18.95 -15.23
C LYS A 75 -4.88 18.68 -16.32
N GLY A 76 -5.25 17.95 -17.37
CA GLY A 76 -4.36 17.66 -18.50
C GLY A 76 -3.51 16.39 -18.36
N HIS A 77 -3.78 15.54 -17.36
CA HIS A 77 -3.08 14.26 -17.25
C HIS A 77 -3.70 13.22 -18.19
N ASP A 78 -2.83 12.52 -18.93
CA ASP A 78 -3.24 11.27 -19.58
C ASP A 78 -3.32 10.18 -18.52
N THR A 79 -4.52 9.61 -18.30
CA THR A 79 -4.77 8.64 -17.23
C THR A 79 -5.14 7.28 -17.79
N VAL A 80 -4.57 6.22 -17.22
CA VAL A 80 -4.87 4.83 -17.58
C VAL A 80 -5.20 4.00 -16.35
N ARG A 81 -6.24 3.15 -16.45
CA ARG A 81 -6.56 2.19 -15.37
C ARG A 81 -5.65 0.99 -15.47
N MET A 82 -5.10 0.61 -14.32
CA MET A 82 -4.28 -0.57 -14.17
C MET A 82 -4.90 -1.54 -13.16
N PRO A 83 -4.79 -2.84 -13.39
CA PRO A 83 -5.20 -3.84 -12.39
C PRO A 83 -4.35 -3.73 -11.13
N THR A 84 -3.04 -3.50 -11.27
CA THR A 84 -2.11 -3.32 -10.15
C THR A 84 -0.99 -2.36 -10.54
N VAL A 85 -0.54 -1.57 -9.59
CA VAL A 85 0.71 -0.78 -9.65
C VAL A 85 1.71 -1.43 -8.69
N ALA A 86 2.78 -2.01 -9.25
CA ALA A 86 3.74 -2.86 -8.54
C ALA A 86 3.14 -4.16 -7.97
N GLY A 87 3.93 -4.90 -7.20
CA GLY A 87 3.52 -6.17 -6.61
C GLY A 87 2.95 -6.08 -5.21
N GLY A 88 2.76 -7.23 -4.58
CA GLY A 88 2.27 -7.33 -3.22
C GLY A 88 3.21 -6.70 -2.21
N MET A 89 2.69 -5.84 -1.34
CA MET A 89 3.42 -5.24 -0.23
C MET A 89 3.15 -6.04 1.04
N SER A 90 4.22 -6.28 1.80
CA SER A 90 4.14 -6.74 3.18
C SER A 90 4.71 -5.67 4.09
N ALA A 91 4.12 -5.49 5.26
CA ALA A 91 4.55 -4.50 6.23
C ALA A 91 4.39 -5.00 7.67
N ILE A 92 5.18 -4.43 8.57
CA ILE A 92 5.09 -4.64 10.02
C ILE A 92 5.08 -3.27 10.68
N HIS A 93 4.16 -3.06 11.61
CA HIS A 93 4.17 -1.95 12.56
C HIS A 93 4.67 -2.47 13.92
N PHE A 94 5.68 -1.82 14.47
CA PHE A 94 6.22 -2.10 15.80
C PHE A 94 5.62 -1.07 16.77
N HIS A 95 4.75 -1.52 17.66
CA HIS A 95 4.11 -0.66 18.63
C HIS A 95 5.02 -0.37 19.84
N GLU A 96 4.77 0.72 20.55
CA GLU A 96 5.58 1.12 21.71
C GLU A 96 5.48 0.13 22.88
N ASP A 97 4.38 -0.61 22.98
CA ASP A 97 4.16 -1.66 23.98
C ASP A 97 4.89 -2.99 23.68
N GLY A 98 5.64 -3.04 22.57
CA GLY A 98 6.37 -4.22 22.11
C GLY A 98 5.55 -5.20 21.27
N THR A 99 4.26 -4.92 21.03
CA THR A 99 3.47 -5.72 20.10
C THR A 99 3.82 -5.39 18.64
N MET A 100 3.55 -6.33 17.75
CA MET A 100 3.75 -6.18 16.31
C MET A 100 2.45 -6.45 15.57
N GLU A 101 2.17 -5.62 14.57
CA GLU A 101 1.05 -5.80 13.64
C GLU A 101 1.60 -6.07 12.25
N GLY A 102 1.31 -7.26 11.69
CA GLY A 102 1.70 -7.64 10.34
C GLY A 102 0.58 -7.36 9.35
N ALA A 103 0.94 -6.87 8.16
CA ALA A 103 0.02 -6.63 7.07
C ALA A 103 0.58 -7.14 5.74
N ALA A 104 -0.32 -7.61 4.88
CA ALA A 104 0.01 -7.98 3.51
C ALA A 104 -1.17 -7.66 2.60
N CYS A 105 -0.89 -7.22 1.38
CA CYS A 105 -1.93 -6.73 0.49
C CYS A 105 -2.46 -7.81 -0.47
N TRP A 106 -3.66 -7.55 -0.99
CA TRP A 106 -4.39 -8.40 -1.92
C TRP A 106 -3.65 -8.66 -3.26
N ARG A 107 -2.70 -7.79 -3.67
CA ARG A 107 -2.04 -7.88 -4.99
C ARG A 107 -1.20 -9.15 -5.18
N ALA A 108 -0.87 -9.85 -4.10
CA ALA A 108 -0.16 -11.12 -4.12
C ALA A 108 -0.76 -12.15 -3.16
N ASP A 109 -2.03 -11.98 -2.79
CA ASP A 109 -2.75 -12.85 -1.83
C ASP A 109 -1.96 -13.11 -0.54
N GLY A 110 -1.14 -12.12 -0.13
CA GLY A 110 -0.29 -12.21 1.05
C GLY A 110 -1.11 -12.39 2.32
N THR A 111 -0.62 -13.24 3.21
CA THR A 111 -1.23 -13.44 4.54
C THR A 111 -0.13 -13.30 5.59
N PRO A 112 -0.24 -12.35 6.54
CA PRO A 112 0.70 -12.26 7.64
C PRO A 112 0.49 -13.45 8.58
N ILE A 113 1.62 -14.00 9.07
CA ILE A 113 1.62 -15.08 10.06
C ILE A 113 2.40 -14.60 11.27
N ALA A 114 1.79 -14.69 12.46
CA ALA A 114 2.44 -14.38 13.72
C ALA A 114 2.85 -15.66 14.46
N LEU A 115 4.05 -15.65 15.05
CA LEU A 115 4.53 -16.67 15.97
C LEU A 115 4.48 -16.09 17.38
N GLY A 116 3.96 -16.87 18.35
CA GLY A 116 3.85 -16.43 19.74
C GLY A 116 2.49 -15.86 20.14
N GLY A 117 1.44 -16.08 19.36
CA GLY A 117 0.06 -15.78 19.76
C GLY A 117 -0.53 -14.49 19.19
N GLY A 118 -0.41 -14.26 17.90
CA GLY A 118 -1.16 -13.21 17.20
C GLY A 118 -2.51 -13.74 16.71
N LEU A 119 -3.57 -12.95 16.88
CA LEU A 119 -4.86 -13.19 16.24
C LEU A 119 -4.97 -12.31 14.99
N ALA A 120 -5.32 -12.93 13.86
CA ALA A 120 -5.74 -12.16 12.68
C ALA A 120 -7.03 -11.41 13.03
N ARG A 121 -7.07 -10.09 12.79
CA ARG A 121 -8.31 -9.32 12.98
C ARG A 121 -9.32 -9.73 11.90
N PRO A 122 -10.51 -10.25 12.28
CA PRO A 122 -11.55 -10.56 11.32
C PRO A 122 -12.02 -9.29 10.58
N GLY A 123 -12.19 -9.38 9.27
CA GLY A 123 -12.90 -8.34 8.49
C GLY A 123 -12.07 -7.18 7.97
N VAL A 124 -10.74 -7.20 8.08
CA VAL A 124 -9.86 -6.07 7.67
C VAL A 124 -9.21 -6.31 6.31
N ARG A 125 -9.82 -7.04 5.39
CA ARG A 125 -9.36 -7.05 4.00
C ARG A 125 -10.16 -6.07 3.17
N PHE A 126 -9.53 -4.97 2.81
CA PHE A 126 -10.02 -4.10 1.77
C PHE A 126 -9.76 -4.78 0.41
N ARG A 127 -10.78 -5.37 -0.17
CA ARG A 127 -10.79 -5.67 -1.61
C ARG A 127 -11.45 -4.49 -2.29
N PRO A 128 -10.75 -3.77 -3.21
CA PRO A 128 -11.44 -2.84 -4.09
C PRO A 128 -12.56 -3.62 -4.79
N GLU A 129 -13.79 -3.13 -4.73
CA GLU A 129 -14.89 -3.75 -5.43
C GLU A 129 -14.52 -3.92 -6.90
N ALA A 130 -14.44 -5.17 -7.26
CA ALA A 130 -14.55 -5.70 -8.61
C ALA A 130 -13.85 -4.91 -9.73
N ILE A 131 -12.66 -5.27 -10.05
CA ILE A 131 -12.37 -5.54 -11.47
C ILE A 131 -13.22 -6.77 -11.82
N ARG A 132 -14.50 -6.58 -12.11
CA ARG A 132 -15.29 -7.57 -12.82
C ARG A 132 -14.83 -7.49 -14.28
N HIS A 133 -14.16 -8.55 -14.71
CA HIS A 133 -13.86 -8.81 -16.10
C HIS A 133 -15.17 -9.03 -16.89
#